data_0a1aa05afc0942e45abd552bc9312286
#
_entry.id   0a1aa05afc0942e45abd552bc9312286
#
_cell.length_a   1.000
_cell.length_b   1.000
_cell.length_c   1.000
_cell.angle_alpha   90.00
_cell.angle_beta   90.00
_cell.angle_gamma   90.00
#
_symmetry.space_group_name_H-M   'P 1'
#
loop_
_entity.id
_entity.type
_entity.pdbx_description
1 polymer ?
#
loop_
_entity_poly.entity_id
_entity_poly.type
_entity_poly.pdbx_seq_one_letter_code
_entity_poly.pdbx_strand_id
1 'polypeptide(L)'
;MKFRSLVKATSQALTNLGYTPLFPNLDYSGENKDVALTIKEKNKLAWDHYKAVEEADAVYFILPQGYMGTSCKIELGYALALKKPIYYSEPTKDIGLDGYPKKFISLDNLIEFNDEFSRK
;
A
#
# COMPACT_ATOMS: atom_id res chain seq x y z
N MET A 1 1.04 -11.19 -12.89
CA MET A 1 0.74 -9.79 -12.79
C MET A 1 1.80 -9.05 -12.03
N LYS A 2 2.33 -8.00 -12.61
CA LYS A 2 3.50 -7.31 -12.04
C LYS A 2 3.25 -6.67 -10.69
N PHE A 3 2.09 -6.02 -10.54
CA PHE A 3 1.81 -5.36 -9.27
C PHE A 3 1.78 -6.34 -8.10
N ARG A 4 1.15 -7.47 -8.33
CA ARG A 4 1.06 -8.51 -7.30
C ARG A 4 2.45 -9.01 -6.91
N SER A 5 3.31 -9.20 -7.90
CA SER A 5 4.69 -9.63 -7.63
C SER A 5 5.46 -8.57 -6.86
N LEU A 6 5.24 -7.29 -7.20
CA LEU A 6 5.87 -6.19 -6.48
C LEU A 6 5.43 -6.16 -5.02
N VAL A 7 4.15 -6.37 -4.77
CA VAL A 7 3.63 -6.38 -3.39
C VAL A 7 4.28 -7.49 -2.59
N LYS A 8 4.36 -8.69 -3.19
CA LYS A 8 4.97 -9.82 -2.49
C LYS A 8 6.44 -9.59 -2.21
N ALA A 9 7.18 -9.09 -3.21
CA ALA A 9 8.61 -8.85 -3.04
C ALA A 9 8.85 -7.77 -2.00
N THR A 10 8.05 -6.71 -2.02
CA THR A 10 8.18 -5.62 -1.06
C THR A 10 7.87 -6.11 0.35
N SER A 11 6.82 -6.91 0.49
CA SER A 11 6.46 -7.47 1.79
C SER A 11 7.56 -8.33 2.36
N GLN A 12 8.19 -9.14 1.50
CA GLN A 12 9.29 -9.98 1.93
C GLN A 12 10.48 -9.13 2.39
N ALA A 13 10.81 -8.10 1.62
CA ALA A 13 11.91 -7.21 1.96
C ALA A 13 11.66 -6.49 3.29
N LEU A 14 10.45 -6.02 3.51
CA LEU A 14 10.10 -5.35 4.76
C LEU A 14 10.16 -6.33 5.94
N THR A 15 9.70 -7.56 5.73
CA THR A 15 9.79 -8.59 6.76
C THR A 15 11.25 -8.84 7.14
N ASN A 16 12.13 -8.88 6.14
CA ASN A 16 13.55 -9.08 6.39
C ASN A 16 14.18 -7.94 7.16
N LEU A 17 13.59 -6.74 7.08
CA LEU A 17 14.04 -5.58 7.84
C LEU A 17 13.43 -5.51 9.23
N GLY A 18 12.58 -6.45 9.58
CA GLY A 18 11.99 -6.52 10.91
C GLY A 18 10.60 -5.90 11.04
N TYR A 19 9.97 -5.55 9.91
CA TYR A 19 8.61 -5.01 9.93
C TYR A 19 7.60 -6.12 9.72
N THR A 20 6.34 -5.81 10.02
CA THR A 20 5.23 -6.73 9.79
C THR A 20 4.29 -6.12 8.77
N PRO A 21 4.47 -6.44 7.49
CA PRO A 21 3.60 -5.86 6.46
C PRO A 21 2.18 -6.40 6.57
N LEU A 22 1.22 -5.49 6.44
CA LEU A 22 -0.18 -5.85 6.31
C LEU A 22 -0.57 -5.49 4.88
N PHE A 23 -0.99 -6.46 4.11
CA PHE A 23 -1.26 -6.24 2.71
C PHE A 23 -2.49 -7.01 2.27
N PRO A 24 -3.05 -6.66 1.10
CA PRO A 24 -4.26 -7.31 0.64
C PRO A 24 -4.09 -8.80 0.49
N ASN A 25 -5.18 -9.54 0.69
CA ASN A 25 -5.17 -10.97 0.42
C ASN A 25 -4.96 -11.18 -1.07
N LEU A 26 -3.84 -11.78 -1.43
CA LEU A 26 -3.48 -11.99 -2.81
C LEU A 26 -3.88 -13.38 -3.30
N ASP A 27 -4.52 -14.17 -2.48
CA ASP A 27 -4.86 -15.55 -2.81
C ASP A 27 -6.23 -15.74 -3.43
N TYR A 28 -7.08 -14.72 -3.35
CA TYR A 28 -8.41 -14.84 -3.95
C TYR A 28 -8.26 -14.87 -5.46
N SER A 29 -8.76 -15.89 -6.11
CA SER A 29 -8.79 -16.06 -7.56
C SER A 29 -7.88 -15.09 -8.32
N GLY A 30 -6.64 -15.01 -7.90
CA GLY A 30 -5.72 -14.00 -8.41
C GLY A 30 -5.45 -14.10 -9.88
N GLU A 31 -5.40 -15.30 -10.40
CA GLU A 31 -5.16 -15.50 -11.83
C GLU A 31 -6.35 -15.03 -12.66
N ASN A 32 -7.49 -14.84 -12.03
CA ASN A 32 -8.71 -14.37 -12.70
C ASN A 32 -9.08 -12.97 -12.24
N LYS A 33 -8.09 -12.15 -12.03
CA LYS A 33 -8.33 -10.81 -11.51
C LYS A 33 -9.22 -9.96 -12.39
N ASP A 34 -9.35 -10.33 -13.64
CA ASP A 34 -10.20 -9.58 -14.56
C ASP A 34 -11.64 -10.07 -14.54
N VAL A 35 -11.89 -11.15 -13.83
CA VAL A 35 -13.24 -11.65 -13.70
C VAL A 35 -14.02 -10.68 -12.82
N ALA A 36 -15.21 -10.33 -13.28
CA ALA A 36 -16.04 -9.42 -12.52
C ALA A 36 -16.42 -10.04 -11.19
N LEU A 37 -16.12 -9.33 -10.13
CA LEU A 37 -16.56 -9.70 -8.80
C LEU A 37 -17.94 -9.10 -8.58
N THR A 38 -18.74 -9.74 -7.74
CA THR A 38 -20.00 -9.13 -7.34
C THR A 38 -19.70 -7.91 -6.51
N ILE A 39 -20.65 -7.00 -6.43
CA ILE A 39 -20.51 -5.80 -5.62
C ILE A 39 -20.22 -6.20 -4.17
N LYS A 40 -20.88 -7.25 -3.69
CA LYS A 40 -20.70 -7.73 -2.32
C LYS A 40 -19.28 -8.22 -2.08
N GLU A 41 -18.72 -8.95 -3.04
CA GLU A 41 -17.36 -9.45 -2.91
C GLU A 41 -16.33 -8.33 -2.93
N LYS A 42 -16.52 -7.38 -3.84
CA LYS A 42 -15.64 -6.22 -3.90
C LYS A 42 -15.68 -5.43 -2.61
N ASN A 43 -16.89 -5.27 -2.06
CA ASN A 43 -17.05 -4.53 -0.82
C ASN A 43 -16.31 -5.21 0.34
N LYS A 44 -16.43 -6.54 0.42
CA LYS A 44 -15.75 -7.28 1.46
C LYS A 44 -14.24 -7.12 1.37
N LEU A 45 -13.70 -7.23 0.16
CA LEU A 45 -12.25 -7.06 -0.04
C LEU A 45 -11.81 -5.66 0.35
N ALA A 46 -12.61 -4.65 0.00
CA ALA A 46 -12.28 -3.27 0.35
C ALA A 46 -12.22 -3.09 1.88
N TRP A 47 -13.18 -3.64 2.60
CA TRP A 47 -13.19 -3.50 4.05
C TRP A 47 -12.07 -4.27 4.73
N ASP A 48 -11.61 -5.38 4.13
CA ASP A 48 -10.43 -6.08 4.63
C ASP A 48 -9.21 -5.17 4.53
N HIS A 49 -9.09 -4.42 3.44
CA HIS A 49 -8.00 -3.46 3.28
C HIS A 49 -8.09 -2.34 4.30
N TYR A 50 -9.29 -1.81 4.53
CA TYR A 50 -9.48 -0.72 5.48
C TYR A 50 -9.12 -1.16 6.89
N LYS A 51 -9.44 -2.38 7.24
CA LYS A 51 -9.07 -2.92 8.54
C LYS A 51 -7.55 -2.98 8.69
N ALA A 52 -6.86 -3.38 7.63
CA ALA A 52 -5.40 -3.41 7.66
C ALA A 52 -4.84 -2.00 7.86
N VAL A 53 -5.44 -1.00 7.21
CA VAL A 53 -5.02 0.39 7.40
C VAL A 53 -5.22 0.81 8.85
N GLU A 54 -6.34 0.45 9.45
CA GLU A 54 -6.61 0.79 10.85
C GLU A 54 -5.57 0.22 11.80
N GLU A 55 -5.10 -0.98 11.52
CA GLU A 55 -4.16 -1.68 12.39
C GLU A 55 -2.71 -1.29 12.15
N ALA A 56 -2.43 -0.66 11.03
CA ALA A 56 -1.06 -0.34 10.64
C ALA A 56 -0.54 0.89 11.38
N ASP A 57 0.79 0.93 11.58
CA ASP A 57 1.46 2.10 12.13
C ASP A 57 1.74 3.12 11.06
N ALA A 58 1.75 2.71 9.80
CA ALA A 58 1.99 3.58 8.66
C ALA A 58 1.45 2.90 7.42
N VAL A 59 1.25 3.67 6.36
CA VAL A 59 0.74 3.15 5.11
C VAL A 59 1.72 3.47 3.99
N TYR A 60 2.08 2.47 3.24
CA TYR A 60 3.03 2.60 2.14
C TYR A 60 2.33 2.21 0.84
N PHE A 61 2.23 3.16 -0.07
CA PHE A 61 1.59 2.92 -1.36
C PHE A 61 2.65 2.57 -2.39
N ILE A 62 2.51 1.40 -2.99
CA ILE A 62 3.39 0.95 -4.06
C ILE A 62 2.76 1.43 -5.37
N LEU A 63 3.44 2.37 -6.02
CA LEU A 63 2.89 3.09 -7.17
C LEU A 63 3.78 2.92 -8.38
N PRO A 64 3.73 1.77 -9.08
CA PRO A 64 4.55 1.57 -10.26
C PRO A 64 4.28 2.66 -11.28
N GLN A 65 5.34 3.33 -11.72
CA GLN A 65 5.25 4.42 -12.69
C GLN A 65 4.37 5.57 -12.20
N GLY A 66 4.18 5.67 -10.89
CA GLY A 66 3.38 6.73 -10.30
C GLY A 66 1.87 6.54 -10.42
N TYR A 67 1.44 5.38 -10.88
CA TYR A 67 0.01 5.15 -11.04
C TYR A 67 -0.68 4.87 -9.71
N MET A 68 -1.72 5.64 -9.41
CA MET A 68 -2.55 5.41 -8.25
C MET A 68 -3.99 5.18 -8.71
N GLY A 69 -4.47 3.96 -8.56
CA GLY A 69 -5.82 3.62 -8.99
C GLY A 69 -6.89 4.08 -8.00
N THR A 70 -8.13 3.82 -8.35
CA THR A 70 -9.28 4.27 -7.56
C THR A 70 -9.24 3.70 -6.14
N SER A 71 -8.96 2.41 -5.99
CA SER A 71 -8.91 1.79 -4.67
C SER A 71 -7.84 2.42 -3.80
N CYS A 72 -6.67 2.71 -4.36
CA CYS A 72 -5.60 3.33 -3.61
C CYS A 72 -5.99 4.73 -3.17
N LYS A 73 -6.70 5.48 -4.01
CA LYS A 73 -7.14 6.83 -3.65
C LYS A 73 -8.11 6.80 -2.48
N ILE A 74 -9.00 5.81 -2.46
CA ILE A 74 -9.95 5.68 -1.36
C ILE A 74 -9.20 5.30 -0.08
N GLU A 75 -8.25 4.39 -0.17
CA GLU A 75 -7.44 4.00 0.98
C GLU A 75 -6.61 5.16 1.49
N LEU A 76 -6.10 5.99 0.58
CA LEU A 76 -5.35 7.18 0.97
C LEU A 76 -6.23 8.11 1.81
N GLY A 77 -7.45 8.37 1.35
CA GLY A 77 -8.37 9.21 2.10
C GLY A 77 -8.68 8.63 3.47
N TYR A 78 -8.84 7.32 3.55
CA TYR A 78 -9.13 6.65 4.80
C TYR A 78 -7.94 6.78 5.77
N ALA A 79 -6.72 6.55 5.25
CA ALA A 79 -5.52 6.67 6.06
C ALA A 79 -5.34 8.10 6.56
N LEU A 80 -5.64 9.09 5.72
CA LEU A 80 -5.57 10.50 6.12
C LEU A 80 -6.54 10.80 7.25
N ALA A 81 -7.76 10.27 7.16
CA ALA A 81 -8.75 10.47 8.20
C ALA A 81 -8.30 9.88 9.53
N LEU A 82 -7.57 8.78 9.48
CA LEU A 82 -7.03 8.13 10.68
C LEU A 82 -5.71 8.72 11.12
N LYS A 83 -5.19 9.70 10.38
CA LYS A 83 -3.94 10.39 10.68
C LYS A 83 -2.74 9.45 10.70
N LYS A 84 -2.76 8.46 9.85
CA LYS A 84 -1.62 7.55 9.71
C LYS A 84 -0.52 8.22 8.90
N PRO A 85 0.76 7.98 9.24
CA PRO A 85 1.85 8.42 8.39
C PRO A 85 1.77 7.70 7.04
N ILE A 86 1.99 8.45 5.97
CA ILE A 86 1.83 7.95 4.62
C ILE A 86 3.15 8.06 3.87
N TYR A 87 3.46 7.03 3.09
CA TYR A 87 4.66 6.96 2.26
C TYR A 87 4.28 6.45 0.88
N TYR A 88 4.95 6.96 -0.14
CA TYR A 88 4.77 6.49 -1.52
C TYR A 88 6.08 5.93 -2.03
N SER A 89 6.00 4.92 -2.90
CA SER A 89 7.21 4.38 -3.53
C SER A 89 7.79 5.36 -4.56
N GLU A 90 6.95 6.23 -5.13
CA GLU A 90 7.41 7.25 -6.07
C GLU A 90 6.29 8.27 -6.29
N PRO A 91 6.61 9.44 -6.83
CA PRO A 91 5.59 10.47 -7.06
C PRO A 91 4.56 10.05 -8.09
N THR A 92 3.33 10.52 -7.91
CA THR A 92 2.27 10.29 -8.90
C THR A 92 2.29 11.34 -9.99
N LYS A 93 2.98 12.47 -9.74
CA LYS A 93 2.99 13.63 -10.62
C LYS A 93 1.67 14.39 -10.62
N ASP A 94 0.79 14.04 -9.69
CA ASP A 94 -0.44 14.78 -9.46
C ASP A 94 -0.24 15.54 -8.15
N ILE A 95 -0.12 16.86 -8.24
CA ILE A 95 0.17 17.66 -7.04
C ILE A 95 -0.94 17.54 -6.00
N GLY A 96 -2.14 17.15 -6.42
CA GLY A 96 -3.23 16.92 -5.48
C GLY A 96 -3.06 15.65 -4.66
N LEU A 97 -2.13 14.78 -5.05
CA LEU A 97 -1.86 13.54 -4.33
C LEU A 97 -0.47 13.54 -3.70
N ASP A 98 0.47 14.25 -4.29
CA ASP A 98 1.88 14.14 -3.90
C ASP A 98 2.24 14.97 -2.66
N GLY A 99 1.31 15.74 -2.15
CA GLY A 99 1.54 16.51 -0.93
C GLY A 99 1.25 15.75 0.36
N TYR A 100 0.66 14.57 0.26
CA TYR A 100 0.25 13.84 1.46
C TYR A 100 1.33 12.95 2.09
N PRO A 101 2.22 12.31 1.32
CA PRO A 101 3.21 11.44 1.98
C PRO A 101 4.23 12.26 2.74
N LYS A 102 4.68 11.70 3.85
CA LYS A 102 5.78 12.28 4.59
C LYS A 102 7.06 12.20 3.79
N LYS A 103 7.21 11.17 2.99
CA LYS A 103 8.44 10.91 2.26
C LYS A 103 8.16 9.94 1.13
N PHE A 104 8.94 10.05 0.06
CA PHE A 104 8.96 9.05 -0.99
C PHE A 104 10.11 8.09 -0.69
N ILE A 105 9.80 6.81 -0.56
CA ILE A 105 10.81 5.79 -0.29
C ILE A 105 10.72 4.78 -1.40
N SER A 106 11.74 4.73 -2.25
CA SER A 106 11.71 3.86 -3.40
C SER A 106 11.79 2.40 -2.97
N LEU A 107 11.31 1.52 -3.84
CA LEU A 107 11.35 0.08 -3.57
C LEU A 107 12.76 -0.44 -3.40
N ASP A 108 13.76 0.27 -3.94
CA ASP A 108 15.17 -0.10 -3.81
C ASP A 108 15.79 0.40 -2.53
N ASN A 109 15.11 1.24 -1.77
CA ASN A 109 15.66 1.88 -0.59
C ASN A 109 14.76 1.69 0.63
N LEU A 110 14.16 0.54 0.77
CA LEU A 110 13.22 0.29 1.87
C LEU A 110 13.86 0.43 3.24
N ILE A 111 15.18 0.31 3.31
CA ILE A 111 15.88 0.49 4.58
C ILE A 111 15.70 1.90 5.14
N GLU A 112 15.33 2.86 4.31
CA GLU A 112 15.05 4.22 4.80
C GLU A 112 13.91 4.26 5.80
N PHE A 113 13.05 3.25 5.83
CA PHE A 113 12.01 3.18 6.85
C PHE A 113 12.60 3.11 8.25
N ASN A 114 13.81 2.58 8.41
CA ASN A 114 14.43 2.51 9.73
C ASN A 114 14.68 3.92 10.29
N ASP A 115 14.95 4.89 9.43
CA ASP A 115 15.12 6.27 9.87
C ASP A 115 13.78 6.86 10.32
N GLU A 116 12.70 6.45 9.69
CA GLU A 116 11.38 6.98 9.99
C GLU A 116 10.81 6.43 11.29
N PHE A 117 11.12 5.18 11.60
CA PHE A 117 10.52 4.50 12.75
C PHE A 117 11.50 4.28 13.88
N SER A 118 12.71 4.82 13.78
CA SER A 118 13.71 4.71 14.84
C SER A 118 13.93 3.27 15.32
N ARG A 119 13.90 2.34 14.40
CA ARG A 119 14.11 0.95 14.75
C ARG A 119 15.55 0.72 15.17
N LYS A 120 15.71 -0.04 16.20
CA LYS A 120 17.02 -0.35 16.75
C LYS A 120 17.45 -1.76 16.38
#